data_c3e83a4fc6f43b04111e6b1998e8f108
#
_entry.id   c3e83a4fc6f43b04111e6b1998e8f108
#
_cell.length_a   1.000
_cell.length_b   1.000
_cell.length_c   1.000
_cell.angle_alpha   90.00
_cell.angle_beta   90.00
_cell.angle_gamma   90.00
#
_symmetry.space_group_name_H-M   'P 1'
#
loop_
_entity.id
_entity.type
_entity.pdbx_description
1 polymer ?
#
loop_
_entity_poly.entity_id
_entity_poly.type
_entity_poly.pdbx_seq_one_letter_code
_entity_poly.pdbx_strand_id
1 'polypeptide(L)'
;MDVLFYYLRKKGKVYSDSCVKYTTTDNQFDQRIQALYKKFLSKNKDYSLISVDHSVAEYILGYYMSSNTSWYLVDEVLFPIHIAKEKHWILGRLNFKERCIYIYNSLRCAKSHKLMMEVLSSYSVLLPVFFELLDVWGNIRILI
;
A
#
# COMPACT_ATOMS: atom_id res chain seq x y z
N MET A 1 -0.61 2.71 16.02
CA MET A 1 -0.19 2.99 14.63
C MET A 1 -1.30 3.69 13.84
N ASP A 2 -2.51 3.18 13.81
CA ASP A 2 -3.63 3.75 13.03
C ASP A 2 -4.02 5.17 13.41
N VAL A 3 -3.94 5.54 14.68
CA VAL A 3 -4.22 6.90 15.16
C VAL A 3 -3.25 7.91 14.53
N LEU A 4 -1.95 7.60 14.50
CA LEU A 4 -0.95 8.46 13.87
C LEU A 4 -1.23 8.63 12.37
N PHE A 5 -1.52 7.54 11.68
CA PHE A 5 -1.82 7.56 10.25
C PHE A 5 -3.13 8.28 9.93
N TYR A 6 -4.14 8.19 10.81
CA TYR A 6 -5.34 9.00 10.70
C TYR A 6 -5.04 10.51 10.71
N TYR A 7 -4.23 10.96 11.69
CA TYR A 7 -3.85 12.37 11.77
C TYR A 7 -2.98 12.82 10.59
N LEU A 8 -2.10 11.96 10.09
CA LEU A 8 -1.33 12.24 8.89
C LEU A 8 -2.23 12.43 7.66
N ARG A 9 -3.24 11.57 7.46
CA ARG A 9 -4.23 11.73 6.38
C ARG A 9 -5.00 13.04 6.51
N LYS A 10 -5.48 13.31 7.72
CA LYS A 10 -6.23 14.54 8.00
C LYS A 10 -5.40 15.77 7.70
N LYS A 11 -4.14 15.77 8.11
CA LYS A 11 -3.19 16.85 7.81
C LYS A 11 -2.98 17.01 6.30
N GLY A 12 -2.73 15.93 5.58
CA GLY A 12 -2.55 15.96 4.12
C GLY A 12 -3.76 16.49 3.37
N LYS A 13 -4.98 16.21 3.87
CA LYS A 13 -6.23 16.67 3.27
C LYS A 13 -6.50 18.17 3.54
N VAL A 14 -6.20 18.65 4.74
CA VAL A 14 -6.49 20.02 5.17
C VAL A 14 -5.45 21.01 4.66
N TYR A 15 -4.17 20.61 4.65
CA TYR A 15 -3.05 21.44 4.22
C TYR A 15 -2.63 21.13 2.79
N SER A 16 -3.55 21.30 1.84
CA SER A 16 -3.33 21.02 0.42
C SER A 16 -2.33 21.95 -0.29
N ASP A 17 -1.84 22.98 0.40
CA ASP A 17 -0.85 23.93 -0.13
C ASP A 17 0.59 23.40 -0.08
N SER A 18 0.81 22.19 0.43
CA SER A 18 2.11 21.54 0.35
C SER A 18 2.43 21.17 -1.10
N CYS A 19 3.72 21.27 -1.49
CA CYS A 19 4.19 20.91 -2.83
C CYS A 19 3.91 19.44 -3.19
N VAL A 20 3.69 18.56 -2.20
CA VAL A 20 3.41 17.13 -2.35
C VAL A 20 2.09 16.79 -1.70
N LYS A 21 1.16 16.24 -2.49
CA LYS A 21 -0.11 15.73 -1.99
C LYS A 21 0.07 14.26 -1.61
N TYR A 22 -0.39 13.87 -0.42
CA TYR A 22 -0.28 12.51 0.06
C TYR A 22 -1.52 12.03 0.79
N THR A 23 -1.69 10.72 0.82
CA THR A 23 -2.61 10.02 1.72
C THR A 23 -1.90 8.84 2.39
N THR A 24 -2.58 8.16 3.29
CA THR A 24 -2.04 6.99 3.95
C THR A 24 -3.03 5.83 3.90
N THR A 25 -2.53 4.62 4.06
CA THR A 25 -3.35 3.46 4.41
C THR A 25 -3.36 3.25 5.93
N ASP A 26 -3.88 2.13 6.36
CA ASP A 26 -3.92 1.71 7.76
C ASP A 26 -3.51 0.25 7.93
N ASN A 27 -3.54 -0.23 9.17
CA ASN A 27 -3.24 -1.62 9.48
C ASN A 27 -4.21 -2.60 8.79
N GLN A 28 -5.47 -2.24 8.63
CA GLN A 28 -6.46 -3.11 7.95
C GLN A 28 -6.11 -3.29 6.46
N PHE A 29 -5.68 -2.25 5.79
CA PHE A 29 -5.20 -2.35 4.42
C PHE A 29 -4.04 -3.34 4.31
N ASP A 30 -3.05 -3.19 5.19
CA ASP A 30 -1.88 -4.07 5.22
C ASP A 30 -2.27 -5.55 5.43
N GLN A 31 -3.15 -5.81 6.39
CA GLN A 31 -3.67 -7.16 6.62
C GLN A 31 -4.40 -7.74 5.41
N ARG A 32 -5.19 -6.93 4.73
CA ARG A 32 -6.00 -7.36 3.58
C ARG A 32 -5.15 -7.65 2.35
N ILE A 33 -4.17 -6.81 2.05
CA ILE A 33 -3.30 -7.05 0.89
C ILE A 33 -2.39 -8.25 1.12
N GLN A 34 -1.89 -8.44 2.33
CA GLN A 34 -1.09 -9.63 2.67
C GLN A 34 -1.92 -10.91 2.64
N ALA A 35 -3.16 -10.89 3.15
CA ALA A 35 -4.07 -12.03 3.11
C ALA A 35 -4.47 -12.38 1.67
N LEU A 36 -4.76 -11.39 0.85
CA LEU A 36 -5.06 -11.59 -0.56
C LEU A 36 -3.89 -12.23 -1.31
N TYR A 37 -2.67 -11.78 -1.02
CA TYR A 37 -1.47 -12.34 -1.65
C TYR A 37 -1.24 -13.82 -1.26
N LYS A 38 -1.43 -14.17 0.00
CA LYS A 38 -1.36 -15.58 0.44
C LYS A 38 -2.39 -16.44 -0.29
N LYS A 39 -3.62 -15.96 -0.41
CA LYS A 39 -4.68 -16.66 -1.14
C LYS A 39 -4.34 -16.77 -2.64
N PHE A 40 -3.84 -15.71 -3.23
CA PHE A 40 -3.39 -15.67 -4.62
C PHE A 40 -2.32 -16.72 -4.89
N LEU A 41 -1.30 -16.84 -4.04
CA LEU A 41 -0.27 -17.87 -4.18
C LEU A 41 -0.83 -19.28 -3.97
N SER A 42 -1.73 -19.49 -3.02
CA SER A 42 -2.33 -20.80 -2.73
C SER A 42 -3.22 -21.32 -3.86
N LYS A 43 -3.72 -20.43 -4.71
CA LYS A 43 -4.56 -20.73 -5.90
C LYS A 43 -3.77 -20.64 -7.20
N ASN A 44 -2.47 -20.97 -7.18
CA ASN A 44 -1.60 -20.96 -8.37
C ASN A 44 -1.61 -19.61 -9.12
N LYS A 45 -1.57 -18.50 -8.40
CA LYS A 45 -1.60 -17.14 -8.96
C LYS A 45 -2.88 -16.87 -9.77
N ASP A 46 -4.03 -17.19 -9.17
CA ASP A 46 -5.34 -16.94 -9.77
C ASP A 46 -5.67 -15.44 -9.72
N TYR A 47 -5.54 -14.77 -10.85
CA TYR A 47 -5.83 -13.35 -11.00
C TYR A 47 -7.32 -13.00 -10.86
N SER A 48 -8.22 -13.96 -10.94
CA SER A 48 -9.65 -13.72 -10.71
C SER A 48 -9.99 -13.31 -9.27
N LEU A 49 -9.07 -13.58 -8.32
CA LEU A 49 -9.19 -13.13 -6.93
C LEU A 49 -8.99 -11.63 -6.76
N ILE A 50 -8.34 -10.98 -7.71
CA ILE A 50 -8.06 -9.55 -7.71
C ILE A 50 -9.16 -8.87 -8.52
N SER A 51 -10.13 -8.26 -7.83
CA SER A 51 -11.29 -7.66 -8.46
C SER A 51 -11.54 -6.24 -7.98
N VAL A 52 -12.31 -5.48 -8.75
CA VAL A 52 -12.73 -4.12 -8.41
C VAL A 52 -13.64 -4.08 -7.17
N ASP A 53 -14.26 -5.18 -6.81
CA ASP A 53 -15.12 -5.31 -5.63
C ASP A 53 -14.33 -5.63 -4.35
N HIS A 54 -13.03 -5.89 -4.47
CA HIS A 54 -12.19 -6.15 -3.30
C HIS A 54 -11.98 -4.87 -2.48
N SER A 55 -11.91 -5.00 -1.16
CA SER A 55 -11.73 -3.85 -0.27
C SER A 55 -10.45 -3.05 -0.51
N VAL A 56 -9.39 -3.67 -1.03
CA VAL A 56 -8.17 -2.94 -1.46
C VAL A 56 -8.51 -1.92 -2.55
N ALA A 57 -9.38 -2.27 -3.50
CA ALA A 57 -9.85 -1.33 -4.52
C ALA A 57 -10.60 -0.13 -3.93
N GLU A 58 -11.42 -0.36 -2.89
CA GLU A 58 -12.11 0.73 -2.19
C GLU A 58 -11.17 1.71 -1.51
N TYR A 59 -10.05 1.21 -0.96
CA TYR A 59 -8.99 2.10 -0.44
C TYR A 59 -8.39 2.98 -1.54
N ILE A 60 -8.08 2.40 -2.69
CA ILE A 60 -7.50 3.13 -3.83
C ILE A 60 -8.47 4.20 -4.35
N LEU A 61 -9.75 3.89 -4.38
CA LEU A 61 -10.80 4.82 -4.80
C LEU A 61 -11.12 5.90 -3.76
N GLY A 62 -10.67 5.73 -2.51
CA GLY A 62 -10.82 6.72 -1.45
C GLY A 62 -12.08 6.59 -0.60
N TYR A 63 -12.80 5.46 -0.67
CA TYR A 63 -14.09 5.29 0.02
C TYR A 63 -14.02 4.60 1.37
N TYR A 64 -12.94 3.90 1.66
CA TYR A 64 -12.92 2.96 2.78
C TYR A 64 -12.63 3.57 4.16
N MET A 65 -11.79 4.59 4.24
CA MET A 65 -11.33 5.17 5.51
C MET A 65 -11.82 6.59 5.71
N SER A 66 -11.99 6.98 6.99
CA SER A 66 -12.17 8.39 7.35
C SER A 66 -10.99 9.24 6.89
N SER A 67 -11.29 10.42 6.35
CA SER A 67 -10.28 11.36 5.83
C SER A 67 -9.40 10.80 4.71
N ASN A 68 -9.79 9.69 4.09
CA ASN A 68 -9.08 9.14 2.95
C ASN A 68 -9.28 10.03 1.71
N THR A 69 -8.29 9.99 0.84
CA THR A 69 -8.32 10.66 -0.46
C THR A 69 -8.08 9.62 -1.54
N SER A 70 -8.81 9.70 -2.64
CA SER A 70 -8.57 8.85 -3.80
C SER A 70 -7.10 8.95 -4.24
N TRP A 71 -6.49 7.82 -4.56
CA TRP A 71 -5.09 7.79 -4.99
C TRP A 71 -4.86 8.47 -6.35
N TYR A 72 -5.92 8.69 -7.12
CA TYR A 72 -5.85 9.52 -8.34
C TYR A 72 -5.50 11.00 -8.07
N LEU A 73 -5.72 11.47 -6.85
CA LEU A 73 -5.60 12.87 -6.46
C LEU A 73 -4.34 13.18 -5.65
N VAL A 74 -3.48 12.19 -5.40
CA VAL A 74 -2.28 12.34 -4.58
C VAL A 74 -1.02 11.96 -5.35
N ASP A 75 0.11 12.47 -4.88
CA ASP A 75 1.44 12.18 -5.43
C ASP A 75 2.08 10.98 -4.75
N GLU A 76 1.73 10.76 -3.47
CA GLU A 76 2.32 9.72 -2.65
C GLU A 76 1.28 9.03 -1.75
N VAL A 77 1.54 7.75 -1.46
CA VAL A 77 0.78 6.97 -0.46
C VAL A 77 1.74 6.37 0.55
N LEU A 78 1.44 6.54 1.82
CA LEU A 78 2.21 5.98 2.94
C LEU A 78 1.52 4.73 3.49
N PHE A 79 2.30 3.67 3.67
CA PHE A 79 1.82 2.38 4.17
C PHE A 79 2.49 2.03 5.52
N PRO A 80 1.73 1.81 6.59
CA PRO A 80 2.23 1.06 7.73
C PRO A 80 2.21 -0.42 7.36
N ILE A 81 3.37 -1.06 7.32
CA ILE A 81 3.53 -2.45 6.90
C ILE A 81 4.02 -3.26 8.11
N HIS A 82 3.29 -4.30 8.47
CA HIS A 82 3.59 -5.14 9.61
C HIS A 82 4.33 -6.41 9.19
N ILE A 83 5.48 -6.64 9.80
CA ILE A 83 6.23 -7.89 9.68
C ILE A 83 5.87 -8.75 10.90
N ALA A 84 4.81 -9.54 10.78
CA ALA A 84 4.21 -10.24 11.92
C ALA A 84 5.15 -11.17 12.67
N LYS A 85 6.02 -11.92 11.95
CA LYS A 85 6.98 -12.85 12.56
C LYS A 85 8.03 -12.15 13.43
N GLU A 86 8.28 -10.88 13.19
CA GLU A 86 9.26 -10.08 13.93
C GLU A 86 8.59 -9.04 14.84
N LYS A 87 7.25 -8.99 14.85
CA LYS A 87 6.46 -7.99 15.59
C LYS A 87 6.97 -6.56 15.34
N HIS A 88 7.31 -6.27 14.09
CA HIS A 88 7.93 -5.03 13.67
C HIS A 88 7.13 -4.33 12.59
N TRP A 89 7.14 -3.00 12.62
CA TRP A 89 6.53 -2.14 11.61
C TRP A 89 7.59 -1.49 10.75
N ILE A 90 7.36 -1.45 9.45
CA ILE A 90 8.12 -0.67 8.50
C ILE A 90 7.20 0.34 7.80
N LEU A 91 7.78 1.39 7.26
CA LEU A 91 7.07 2.39 6.47
C LEU A 91 7.36 2.16 5.00
N GLY A 92 6.31 1.98 4.20
CA GLY A 92 6.35 2.05 2.74
C GLY A 92 5.85 3.42 2.26
N ARG A 93 6.52 3.98 1.25
CA ARG A 93 6.10 5.20 0.57
C ARG A 93 6.07 4.97 -0.92
N LEU A 94 4.88 4.89 -1.48
CA LEU A 94 4.67 4.83 -2.93
C LEU A 94 4.75 6.24 -3.51
N ASN A 95 5.67 6.44 -4.44
CA ASN A 95 5.74 7.67 -5.23
C ASN A 95 5.22 7.37 -6.63
N PHE A 96 4.13 8.04 -7.02
CA PHE A 96 3.46 7.79 -8.29
C PHE A 96 4.28 8.24 -9.50
N LYS A 97 4.94 9.36 -9.41
CA LYS A 97 5.78 9.89 -10.48
C LYS A 97 6.97 8.98 -10.79
N GLU A 98 7.62 8.49 -9.73
CA GLU A 98 8.79 7.61 -9.84
C GLU A 98 8.41 6.15 -10.00
N ARG A 99 7.14 5.80 -9.73
CA ARG A 99 6.60 4.43 -9.80
C ARG A 99 7.37 3.45 -8.92
N CYS A 100 7.71 3.90 -7.73
CA CYS A 100 8.57 3.18 -6.80
C CYS A 100 7.99 3.20 -5.38
N ILE A 101 8.15 2.10 -4.67
CA ILE A 101 7.88 2.04 -3.23
C ILE A 101 9.22 2.13 -2.49
N TYR A 102 9.41 3.21 -1.77
CA TYR A 102 10.54 3.38 -0.85
C TYR A 102 10.21 2.72 0.48
N ILE A 103 11.17 1.98 1.02
CA ILE A 103 11.02 1.24 2.27
C ILE A 103 11.94 1.83 3.33
N TYR A 104 11.33 2.24 4.44
CA TYR A 104 12.03 2.74 5.61
C TYR A 104 11.94 1.72 6.74
N ASN A 105 13.04 1.06 7.02
CA ASN A 105 13.15 0.05 8.05
C ASN A 105 14.24 0.42 9.05
N SER A 106 13.87 0.53 10.33
CA SER A 106 14.81 0.84 11.41
C SER A 106 15.63 -0.37 11.88
N LEU A 107 15.21 -1.60 11.56
CA LEU A 107 15.93 -2.80 11.91
C LEU A 107 16.93 -3.18 10.79
N ARG A 108 18.20 -3.34 11.18
CA ARG A 108 19.27 -3.76 10.28
C ARG A 108 19.68 -5.19 10.60
N CYS A 109 18.83 -6.18 10.33
CA CYS A 109 19.13 -7.58 10.54
C CYS A 109 18.95 -8.37 9.24
N ALA A 110 19.91 -9.24 8.90
CA ALA A 110 19.87 -10.04 7.66
C ALA A 110 18.66 -11.00 7.60
N LYS A 111 18.23 -11.55 8.75
CA LYS A 111 17.02 -12.40 8.82
C LYS A 111 15.74 -11.61 8.51
N SER A 112 15.69 -10.36 8.94
CA SER A 112 14.60 -9.43 8.68
C SER A 112 14.41 -9.13 7.19
N HIS A 113 15.50 -9.13 6.42
CA HIS A 113 15.44 -8.79 5.00
C HIS A 113 14.57 -9.77 4.19
N LYS A 114 14.75 -11.08 4.40
CA LYS A 114 13.97 -12.10 3.68
C LYS A 114 12.47 -11.98 3.98
N LEU A 115 12.11 -11.87 5.26
CA LEU A 115 10.72 -11.72 5.70
C LEU A 115 10.10 -10.42 5.17
N MET A 116 10.87 -9.35 5.20
CA MET A 116 10.47 -8.07 4.63
C MET A 116 10.16 -8.20 3.13
N MET A 117 11.04 -8.86 2.37
CA MET A 117 10.83 -9.05 0.92
C MET A 117 9.61 -9.92 0.62
N GLU A 118 9.32 -10.94 1.44
CA GLU A 118 8.10 -11.75 1.31
C GLU A 118 6.84 -10.90 1.49
N VAL A 119 6.82 -10.04 2.51
CA VAL A 119 5.69 -9.14 2.76
C VAL A 119 5.58 -8.09 1.66
N LEU A 120 6.68 -7.49 1.23
CA LEU A 120 6.70 -6.48 0.17
C LEU A 120 6.26 -7.02 -1.19
N SER A 121 6.43 -8.31 -1.43
CA SER A 121 5.92 -8.97 -2.63
C SER A 121 4.40 -8.85 -2.76
N SER A 122 3.66 -8.80 -1.65
CA SER A 122 2.22 -8.57 -1.67
C SER A 122 1.86 -7.21 -2.29
N TYR A 123 2.65 -6.20 -2.01
CA TYR A 123 2.47 -4.85 -2.58
C TYR A 123 2.93 -4.77 -4.03
N SER A 124 4.14 -5.23 -4.32
CA SER A 124 4.75 -5.10 -5.66
C SER A 124 4.06 -5.95 -6.72
N VAL A 125 3.44 -7.06 -6.34
CA VAL A 125 2.70 -7.93 -7.26
C VAL A 125 1.25 -7.50 -7.41
N LEU A 126 0.56 -7.21 -6.31
CA LEU A 126 -0.89 -6.96 -6.34
C LEU A 126 -1.26 -5.53 -6.72
N LEU A 127 -0.54 -4.51 -6.24
CA LEU A 127 -0.88 -3.12 -6.53
C LEU A 127 -0.89 -2.80 -8.03
N PRO A 128 0.09 -3.22 -8.85
CA PRO A 128 0.03 -2.97 -10.29
C PRO A 128 -1.22 -3.54 -10.94
N VAL A 129 -1.68 -4.73 -10.51
CA VAL A 129 -2.88 -5.35 -11.04
C VAL A 129 -4.13 -4.54 -10.68
N PHE A 130 -4.24 -4.07 -9.44
CA PHE A 130 -5.32 -3.16 -9.05
C PHE A 130 -5.29 -1.86 -9.84
N PHE A 131 -4.10 -1.28 -10.06
CA PHE A 131 -3.97 -0.04 -10.83
C PHE A 131 -4.37 -0.21 -12.29
N GLU A 132 -4.09 -1.35 -12.87
CA GLU A 132 -4.55 -1.70 -14.23
C GLU A 132 -6.07 -1.85 -14.26
N LEU A 133 -6.65 -2.60 -13.32
CA LEU A 133 -8.10 -2.80 -13.22
C LEU A 133 -8.88 -1.50 -12.99
N LEU A 134 -8.31 -0.59 -12.22
CA LEU A 134 -8.93 0.69 -11.86
C LEU A 134 -8.52 1.83 -12.79
N ASP A 135 -7.71 1.54 -13.81
CA ASP A 135 -7.19 2.52 -14.78
C ASP A 135 -6.47 3.71 -14.12
N VAL A 136 -5.70 3.42 -13.05
CA VAL A 136 -4.98 4.46 -12.32
C VAL A 136 -3.84 5.04 -13.15
N TRP A 137 -3.19 4.22 -14.00
CA TRP A 137 -1.99 4.67 -14.69
C TRP A 137 -1.70 4.05 -16.06
N GLY A 138 -2.53 3.25 -16.64
CA GLY A 138 -2.14 2.44 -17.77
C GLY A 138 -1.05 1.41 -17.38
N ASN A 139 -0.28 0.87 -18.32
CA ASN A 139 0.70 -0.21 -18.10
C ASN A 139 1.90 0.21 -17.24
N ILE A 140 1.86 -0.03 -15.93
CA ILE A 140 2.92 0.39 -15.01
C ILE A 140 3.47 -0.74 -14.16
N ARG A 141 4.80 -0.81 -14.08
CA ARG A 141 5.55 -1.64 -13.14
C ARG A 141 5.92 -0.82 -11.91
N ILE A 142 5.67 -1.36 -10.72
CA ILE A 142 6.18 -0.79 -9.47
C ILE A 142 7.52 -1.44 -9.17
N LEU A 143 8.52 -0.61 -8.96
CA LEU A 143 9.84 -1.00 -8.49
C LEU A 143 9.93 -0.79 -6.97
N ILE A 144 10.61 -1.66 -6.29
CA ILE A 144 10.91 -1.56 -4.86
C ILE A 144 12.41 -1.35 -4.66
#